data_570bb68d0c77fa5c83b9cf737c422ae6
#
_entry.id   570bb68d0c77fa5c83b9cf737c422ae6
#
_cell.length_a   1.000
_cell.length_b   1.000
_cell.length_c   1.000
_cell.angle_alpha   90.00
_cell.angle_beta   90.00
_cell.angle_gamma   90.00
#
_symmetry.space_group_name_H-M   'P 1'
#
loop_
_entity.id
_entity.type
_entity.pdbx_description
1 polymer ?
#
loop_
_entity_poly.entity_id
_entity_poly.type
_entity_poly.pdbx_seq_one_letter_code
_entity_poly.pdbx_strand_id
1 'polypeptide(L)'
;MIALIGAAAVLAAAAVLWSRSAADPLEQQAEQFVELALSVGIGYPDEIDAWFGPAALDPREPGKTAVPPAEILAEARELLADTSALAAATPSARSARLQQRLEKFVVLLETLVTPKALAFADEAFKLYNITLPPLQSAESHQALLDAVEALLPGQGSLAFRVAALQNKLVVPAVKRIAVFERALQECRSRTLAHWTLPADEHLTLEWTRDVEAAWHRYQGNYQSTLQINSLALPFVGSALDVACHEGYPGHHAQFVLLENAVAPATLNVEDQLALLRSPESVLREGAANYGVDLVFTPEERLTFEREVLLPLAGLSPELAEQNAAVQKAIGLLSDEVIPLLQEYRDGSLSFNSATFRLEREAMVSSPSALLEYVDKFGAYSVGYTVAKQRLQDYIAARADADPWEILRRVLVETDVALLQTESTDNPAKTPADAGTTP
;
A
#
# COMPACT_ATOMS: atom_id res chain seq x y z
N MET A 1 33.82 -19.77 -39.20
CA MET A 1 33.06 -18.52 -39.45
C MET A 1 31.98 -18.27 -38.40
N ILE A 2 31.43 -19.27 -37.73
CA ILE A 2 30.35 -19.11 -36.70
C ILE A 2 30.89 -18.60 -35.35
N ALA A 3 32.14 -18.89 -34.99
CA ALA A 3 32.75 -18.45 -33.73
C ALA A 3 33.13 -16.94 -33.66
N LEU A 4 33.33 -16.30 -34.81
CA LEU A 4 33.67 -14.87 -34.89
C LEU A 4 32.45 -13.94 -34.81
N ILE A 5 31.25 -14.43 -35.12
CA ILE A 5 30.02 -13.65 -35.05
C ILE A 5 29.52 -13.56 -33.60
N GLY A 6 29.71 -14.62 -32.79
CA GLY A 6 29.34 -14.60 -31.36
C GLY A 6 30.19 -13.63 -30.52
N ALA A 7 31.49 -13.55 -30.78
CA ALA A 7 32.39 -12.63 -30.06
C ALA A 7 32.13 -11.15 -30.38
N ALA A 8 31.75 -10.82 -31.61
CA ALA A 8 31.43 -9.48 -32.02
C ALA A 8 30.08 -8.99 -31.42
N ALA A 9 29.09 -9.87 -31.27
CA ALA A 9 27.82 -9.56 -30.65
C ALA A 9 27.96 -9.33 -29.13
N VAL A 10 28.77 -10.14 -28.44
CA VAL A 10 29.06 -9.97 -26.99
C VAL A 10 29.86 -8.69 -26.73
N LEU A 11 30.86 -8.39 -27.60
CA LEU A 11 31.64 -7.15 -27.49
C LEU A 11 30.81 -5.91 -27.85
N ALA A 12 29.85 -6.01 -28.77
CA ALA A 12 28.93 -4.92 -29.10
C ALA A 12 27.93 -4.68 -27.97
N ALA A 13 27.38 -5.72 -27.34
CA ALA A 13 26.50 -5.62 -26.19
C ALA A 13 27.24 -5.05 -24.95
N ALA A 14 28.47 -5.51 -24.70
CA ALA A 14 29.33 -4.97 -23.64
C ALA A 14 29.73 -3.50 -23.90
N ALA A 15 30.00 -3.13 -25.16
CA ALA A 15 30.33 -1.77 -25.55
C ALA A 15 29.12 -0.82 -25.47
N VAL A 16 27.91 -1.31 -25.74
CA VAL A 16 26.65 -0.55 -25.57
C VAL A 16 26.31 -0.36 -24.08
N LEU A 17 26.52 -1.37 -23.24
CA LEU A 17 26.39 -1.27 -21.79
C LEU A 17 27.45 -0.33 -21.21
N TRP A 18 28.69 -0.41 -21.66
CA TRP A 18 29.79 0.45 -21.21
C TRP A 18 29.65 1.88 -21.71
N SER A 19 29.07 2.14 -22.89
CA SER A 19 28.82 3.47 -23.41
C SER A 19 27.61 4.17 -22.76
N ARG A 20 26.63 3.39 -22.22
CA ARG A 20 25.55 3.95 -21.39
C ARG A 20 26.04 4.35 -19.99
N SER A 21 26.90 3.55 -19.38
CA SER A 21 27.44 3.80 -18.04
C SER A 21 28.42 4.99 -17.94
N ALA A 22 28.98 5.47 -19.04
CA ALA A 22 29.99 6.55 -19.03
C ALA A 22 29.42 7.97 -19.26
N ALA A 23 28.08 8.12 -19.47
CA ALA A 23 27.58 9.35 -20.07
C ALA A 23 26.61 10.19 -19.20
N ASP A 24 25.91 9.62 -18.22
CA ASP A 24 24.94 10.39 -17.40
C ASP A 24 25.17 10.14 -15.89
N PRO A 25 25.69 11.13 -15.16
CA PRO A 25 25.88 11.03 -13.69
C PRO A 25 24.59 10.69 -12.92
N LEU A 26 23.44 11.17 -13.39
CA LEU A 26 22.16 10.91 -12.75
C LEU A 26 21.75 9.42 -12.91
N GLU A 27 22.01 8.83 -14.08
CA GLU A 27 21.75 7.39 -14.31
C GLU A 27 22.63 6.51 -13.39
N GLN A 28 23.92 6.86 -13.26
CA GLN A 28 24.84 6.13 -12.36
C GLN A 28 24.37 6.21 -10.88
N GLN A 29 23.91 7.37 -10.43
CA GLN A 29 23.37 7.53 -9.08
C GLN A 29 22.06 6.77 -8.89
N ALA A 30 21.21 6.72 -9.90
CA ALA A 30 19.97 5.94 -9.87
C ALA A 30 20.24 4.43 -9.82
N GLU A 31 21.19 3.91 -10.62
CA GLU A 31 21.64 2.52 -10.57
C GLU A 31 22.23 2.17 -9.20
N GLN A 32 23.07 3.04 -8.64
CA GLN A 32 23.66 2.85 -7.31
C GLN A 32 22.58 2.85 -6.20
N PHE A 33 21.60 3.74 -6.28
CA PHE A 33 20.44 3.72 -5.36
C PHE A 33 19.71 2.37 -5.42
N VAL A 34 19.43 1.88 -6.62
CA VAL A 34 18.75 0.59 -6.81
C VAL A 34 19.56 -0.57 -6.23
N GLU A 35 20.87 -0.63 -6.49
CA GLU A 35 21.74 -1.67 -5.94
C GLU A 35 21.79 -1.66 -4.42
N LEU A 36 21.91 -0.48 -3.79
CA LEU A 36 21.87 -0.32 -2.34
C LEU A 36 20.51 -0.77 -1.77
N ALA A 37 19.42 -0.35 -2.38
CA ALA A 37 18.08 -0.70 -1.94
C ALA A 37 17.81 -2.20 -2.04
N LEU A 38 18.17 -2.83 -3.17
CA LEU A 38 18.05 -4.27 -3.35
C LEU A 38 18.97 -5.06 -2.40
N SER A 39 20.13 -4.51 -2.01
CA SER A 39 21.03 -5.12 -1.03
C SER A 39 20.38 -5.22 0.35
N VAL A 40 19.49 -4.27 0.72
CA VAL A 40 18.68 -4.38 1.94
C VAL A 40 17.81 -5.64 1.91
N GLY A 41 17.24 -5.96 0.75
CA GLY A 41 16.38 -7.15 0.57
C GLY A 41 17.06 -8.51 0.79
N ILE A 42 18.42 -8.57 0.88
CA ILE A 42 19.13 -9.80 1.24
C ILE A 42 18.88 -10.15 2.72
N GLY A 43 18.89 -9.14 3.60
CA GLY A 43 18.66 -9.31 5.04
C GLY A 43 17.22 -9.04 5.47
N TYR A 44 16.50 -8.24 4.71
CA TYR A 44 15.14 -7.77 4.98
C TYR A 44 14.29 -7.92 3.70
N PRO A 45 13.94 -9.15 3.31
CA PRO A 45 13.28 -9.43 2.04
C PRO A 45 11.94 -8.72 1.89
N ASP A 46 11.23 -8.48 3.00
CA ASP A 46 9.93 -7.79 3.00
C ASP A 46 10.04 -6.28 2.68
N GLU A 47 11.23 -5.69 2.71
CA GLU A 47 11.42 -4.28 2.31
C GLU A 47 11.35 -4.07 0.80
N ILE A 48 11.43 -5.15 0.00
CA ILE A 48 11.32 -5.09 -1.45
C ILE A 48 9.95 -5.63 -1.86
N ASP A 49 9.05 -4.72 -2.14
CA ASP A 49 7.70 -5.02 -2.60
C ASP A 49 7.71 -5.55 -4.06
N ALA A 50 8.43 -4.85 -4.95
CA ALA A 50 8.64 -5.33 -6.33
C ALA A 50 9.97 -4.86 -6.90
N TRP A 51 10.54 -5.69 -7.79
CA TRP A 51 11.62 -5.34 -8.68
C TRP A 51 11.39 -6.00 -10.04
N PHE A 52 11.26 -5.20 -11.09
CA PHE A 52 11.06 -5.64 -12.46
C PHE A 52 12.05 -4.99 -13.45
N GLY A 53 13.15 -4.47 -12.91
CA GLY A 53 14.25 -3.90 -13.69
C GLY A 53 15.30 -4.93 -14.13
N PRO A 54 16.46 -4.46 -14.66
CA PRO A 54 17.53 -5.33 -15.14
C PRO A 54 18.04 -6.29 -14.06
N ALA A 55 18.02 -7.58 -14.34
CA ALA A 55 18.54 -8.61 -13.42
C ALA A 55 20.02 -8.40 -13.03
N ALA A 56 20.79 -7.73 -13.88
CA ALA A 56 22.19 -7.43 -13.60
C ALA A 56 22.42 -6.48 -12.40
N LEU A 57 21.41 -5.70 -12.03
CA LEU A 57 21.44 -4.80 -10.87
C LEU A 57 20.93 -5.47 -9.59
N ASP A 58 20.40 -6.69 -9.67
CA ASP A 58 19.86 -7.40 -8.51
C ASP A 58 20.93 -8.23 -7.81
N PRO A 59 21.41 -7.81 -6.62
CA PRO A 59 22.41 -8.56 -5.87
C PRO A 59 21.82 -9.75 -5.07
N ARG A 60 20.52 -9.96 -5.08
CA ARG A 60 19.80 -10.95 -4.25
C ARG A 60 19.92 -12.37 -4.82
N GLU A 61 21.13 -12.91 -4.84
CA GLU A 61 21.39 -14.30 -5.24
C GLU A 61 21.28 -15.26 -4.04
N PRO A 62 20.82 -16.50 -4.25
CA PRO A 62 20.78 -17.50 -3.18
C PRO A 62 22.15 -17.70 -2.51
N GLY A 63 22.18 -17.60 -1.18
CA GLY A 63 23.40 -17.79 -0.40
C GLY A 63 24.30 -16.56 -0.23
N LYS A 64 23.92 -15.40 -0.75
CA LYS A 64 24.63 -14.15 -0.41
C LYS A 64 24.42 -13.77 1.05
N THR A 65 25.47 -13.28 1.67
CA THR A 65 25.43 -12.75 3.04
C THR A 65 24.86 -11.32 3.01
N ALA A 66 23.91 -11.06 3.91
CA ALA A 66 23.36 -9.73 4.08
C ALA A 66 24.44 -8.73 4.53
N VAL A 67 24.44 -7.56 3.92
CA VAL A 67 25.24 -6.42 4.36
C VAL A 67 24.54 -5.78 5.56
N PRO A 68 25.27 -5.44 6.64
CA PRO A 68 24.67 -4.75 7.78
C PRO A 68 24.02 -3.43 7.37
N PRO A 69 22.80 -3.10 7.86
CA PRO A 69 22.13 -1.85 7.51
C PRO A 69 22.96 -0.58 7.79
N ALA A 70 23.86 -0.62 8.78
CA ALA A 70 24.73 0.50 9.10
C ALA A 70 25.78 0.79 8.00
N GLU A 71 26.24 -0.23 7.29
CA GLU A 71 27.17 -0.08 6.17
C GLU A 71 26.42 0.49 4.96
N ILE A 72 25.26 -0.05 4.62
CA ILE A 72 24.38 0.47 3.55
C ILE A 72 23.98 1.94 3.84
N LEU A 73 23.69 2.27 5.11
CA LEU A 73 23.37 3.63 5.53
C LEU A 73 24.52 4.62 5.27
N ALA A 74 25.76 4.21 5.50
CA ALA A 74 26.90 5.06 5.23
C ALA A 74 27.01 5.40 3.74
N GLU A 75 26.92 4.38 2.88
CA GLU A 75 26.94 4.55 1.41
C GLU A 75 25.74 5.35 0.89
N ALA A 76 24.53 5.11 1.44
CA ALA A 76 23.33 5.85 1.07
C ALA A 76 23.42 7.35 1.41
N ARG A 77 24.09 7.70 2.53
CA ARG A 77 24.32 9.09 2.90
C ARG A 77 25.31 9.81 1.97
N GLU A 78 26.35 9.11 1.55
CA GLU A 78 27.30 9.64 0.56
C GLU A 78 26.59 9.85 -0.78
N LEU A 79 25.83 8.86 -1.26
CA LEU A 79 25.05 8.96 -2.50
C LEU A 79 24.01 10.09 -2.43
N LEU A 80 23.34 10.28 -1.29
CA LEU A 80 22.41 11.39 -1.09
C LEU A 80 23.11 12.76 -1.21
N ALA A 81 24.31 12.89 -0.64
CA ALA A 81 25.08 14.13 -0.75
C ALA A 81 25.47 14.44 -2.19
N ASP A 82 25.94 13.42 -2.93
CA ASP A 82 26.31 13.56 -4.35
C ASP A 82 25.09 13.86 -5.23
N THR A 83 23.96 13.18 -4.98
CA THR A 83 22.71 13.44 -5.72
C THR A 83 22.16 14.83 -5.43
N SER A 84 22.24 15.29 -4.18
CA SER A 84 21.83 16.66 -3.83
C SER A 84 22.68 17.72 -4.51
N ALA A 85 24.00 17.50 -4.59
CA ALA A 85 24.93 18.39 -5.31
C ALA A 85 24.62 18.40 -6.83
N LEU A 86 24.36 17.23 -7.43
CA LEU A 86 23.99 17.13 -8.82
C LEU A 86 22.64 17.80 -9.11
N ALA A 87 21.63 17.57 -8.27
CA ALA A 87 20.31 18.20 -8.41
C ALA A 87 20.38 19.73 -8.30
N ALA A 88 21.26 20.28 -7.45
CA ALA A 88 21.52 21.71 -7.35
C ALA A 88 22.23 22.28 -8.59
N ALA A 89 23.17 21.52 -9.17
CA ALA A 89 23.92 21.92 -10.36
C ALA A 89 23.13 21.79 -11.66
N THR A 90 22.30 20.74 -11.76
CA THR A 90 21.50 20.39 -12.94
C THR A 90 20.05 20.06 -12.54
N PRO A 91 19.24 21.04 -12.18
CA PRO A 91 17.88 20.80 -11.70
C PRO A 91 17.00 20.12 -12.75
N SER A 92 16.35 19.03 -12.37
CA SER A 92 15.34 18.34 -13.18
C SER A 92 14.30 17.68 -12.27
N ALA A 93 13.11 17.39 -12.81
CA ALA A 93 12.09 16.66 -12.05
C ALA A 93 12.59 15.28 -11.61
N ARG A 94 13.41 14.60 -12.43
CA ARG A 94 14.01 13.29 -12.09
C ARG A 94 15.02 13.39 -10.97
N SER A 95 15.98 14.36 -11.04
CA SER A 95 16.98 14.51 -10.00
C SER A 95 16.37 14.88 -8.64
N ALA A 96 15.32 15.71 -8.64
CA ALA A 96 14.58 16.05 -7.42
C ALA A 96 13.85 14.80 -6.84
N ARG A 97 13.21 13.95 -7.67
CA ARG A 97 12.58 12.71 -7.21
C ARG A 97 13.59 11.70 -6.67
N LEU A 98 14.73 11.51 -7.35
CA LEU A 98 15.78 10.61 -6.87
C LEU A 98 16.34 11.08 -5.52
N GLN A 99 16.57 12.39 -5.36
CA GLN A 99 16.99 12.95 -4.07
C GLN A 99 15.95 12.65 -2.98
N GLN A 100 14.66 12.89 -3.24
CA GLN A 100 13.60 12.60 -2.27
C GLN A 100 13.52 11.12 -1.91
N ARG A 101 13.67 10.20 -2.87
CA ARG A 101 13.73 8.76 -2.60
C ARG A 101 14.91 8.38 -1.74
N LEU A 102 16.09 8.95 -2.01
CA LEU A 102 17.30 8.74 -1.17
C LEU A 102 17.12 9.30 0.24
N GLU A 103 16.49 10.45 0.40
CA GLU A 103 16.17 11.01 1.73
C GLU A 103 15.30 10.03 2.53
N LYS A 104 14.25 9.47 1.91
CA LYS A 104 13.38 8.48 2.57
C LYS A 104 14.12 7.15 2.83
N PHE A 105 14.95 6.71 1.90
CA PHE A 105 15.75 5.50 2.04
C PHE A 105 16.77 5.61 3.19
N VAL A 106 17.41 6.76 3.38
CA VAL A 106 18.28 7.02 4.54
C VAL A 106 17.47 6.90 5.84
N VAL A 107 16.28 7.49 5.92
CA VAL A 107 15.43 7.36 7.12
C VAL A 107 15.01 5.90 7.35
N LEU A 108 14.66 5.16 6.29
CA LEU A 108 14.36 3.72 6.38
C LEU A 108 15.54 2.97 7.01
N LEU A 109 16.76 3.18 6.49
CA LEU A 109 17.96 2.53 7.01
C LEU A 109 18.25 2.91 8.47
N GLU A 110 18.02 4.16 8.88
CA GLU A 110 18.12 4.59 10.27
C GLU A 110 17.17 3.79 11.18
N THR A 111 15.94 3.51 10.73
CA THR A 111 14.99 2.66 11.49
C THR A 111 15.42 1.20 11.55
N LEU A 112 16.10 0.67 10.52
CA LEU A 112 16.67 -0.68 10.53
C LEU A 112 17.89 -0.79 11.44
N VAL A 113 18.74 0.25 11.51
CA VAL A 113 19.90 0.30 12.40
C VAL A 113 19.47 0.45 13.86
N THR A 114 18.48 1.28 14.13
CA THR A 114 17.96 1.53 15.47
C THR A 114 16.42 1.45 15.47
N PRO A 115 15.87 0.26 15.64
CA PRO A 115 14.44 0.07 15.71
C PRO A 115 13.78 0.94 16.79
N LYS A 116 12.63 1.52 16.46
CA LYS A 116 11.87 2.41 17.37
C LYS A 116 12.60 3.71 17.79
N ALA A 117 13.60 4.15 17.03
CA ALA A 117 14.30 5.42 17.30
C ALA A 117 13.41 6.64 17.06
N LEU A 118 12.43 6.54 16.19
CA LEU A 118 11.45 7.58 15.90
C LEU A 118 10.14 7.31 16.64
N ALA A 119 9.51 8.36 17.14
CA ALA A 119 8.11 8.33 17.55
C ALA A 119 7.24 8.00 16.34
N PHE A 120 6.07 7.39 16.55
CA PHE A 120 5.19 6.93 15.46
C PHE A 120 4.81 8.05 14.49
N ALA A 121 4.46 9.23 15.00
CA ALA A 121 4.13 10.39 14.18
C ALA A 121 5.32 10.92 13.38
N ASP A 122 6.52 10.92 13.98
CA ASP A 122 7.75 11.33 13.30
C ASP A 122 8.12 10.34 12.19
N GLU A 123 7.94 9.04 12.42
CA GLU A 123 8.16 8.00 11.43
C GLU A 123 7.19 8.17 10.26
N ALA A 124 5.89 8.38 10.53
CA ALA A 124 4.88 8.63 9.51
C ALA A 124 5.22 9.86 8.65
N PHE A 125 5.67 10.94 9.29
CA PHE A 125 6.06 12.16 8.56
C PHE A 125 7.36 11.99 7.77
N LYS A 126 8.42 11.46 8.42
CA LYS A 126 9.74 11.37 7.79
C LYS A 126 9.79 10.35 6.64
N LEU A 127 9.13 9.19 6.78
CA LEU A 127 9.08 8.19 5.71
C LEU A 127 8.03 8.50 4.64
N TYR A 128 6.82 8.92 5.03
CA TYR A 128 5.68 8.93 4.12
C TYR A 128 5.11 10.32 3.83
N ASN A 129 5.66 11.39 4.44
CA ASN A 129 5.12 12.76 4.38
C ASN A 129 3.68 12.86 4.94
N ILE A 130 3.30 11.97 5.84
CA ILE A 130 1.97 11.95 6.43
C ILE A 130 2.01 12.61 7.81
N THR A 131 1.25 13.70 7.97
CA THR A 131 0.88 14.24 9.27
C THR A 131 -0.35 13.49 9.75
N LEU A 132 -0.30 12.94 10.97
CA LEU A 132 -1.43 12.22 11.54
C LEU A 132 -2.63 13.15 11.76
N PRO A 133 -3.88 12.64 11.55
CA PRO A 133 -5.07 13.42 11.84
C PRO A 133 -5.18 13.71 13.34
N PRO A 134 -5.87 14.80 13.73
CA PRO A 134 -6.15 15.06 15.12
C PRO A 134 -7.06 13.98 15.70
N LEU A 135 -6.93 13.74 17.02
CA LEU A 135 -7.80 12.82 17.73
C LEU A 135 -9.27 13.28 17.67
N GLN A 136 -10.18 12.33 17.51
CA GLN A 136 -11.60 12.61 17.69
C GLN A 136 -11.91 12.96 19.16
N SER A 137 -12.98 13.72 19.38
CA SER A 137 -13.42 13.97 20.76
C SER A 137 -14.03 12.70 21.36
N ALA A 138 -13.86 12.50 22.67
CA ALA A 138 -14.46 11.38 23.37
C ALA A 138 -15.99 11.31 23.20
N GLU A 139 -16.66 12.44 23.05
CA GLU A 139 -18.10 12.52 22.79
C GLU A 139 -18.46 12.00 21.40
N SER A 140 -17.69 12.39 20.38
CA SER A 140 -17.85 11.92 19.00
C SER A 140 -17.63 10.40 18.91
N HIS A 141 -16.56 9.92 19.51
CA HIS A 141 -16.24 8.49 19.57
C HIS A 141 -17.35 7.67 20.27
N GLN A 142 -17.84 8.16 21.44
CA GLN A 142 -18.93 7.48 22.14
C GLN A 142 -20.20 7.40 21.28
N ALA A 143 -20.53 8.48 20.55
CA ALA A 143 -21.68 8.47 19.65
C ALA A 143 -21.57 7.42 18.52
N LEU A 144 -20.35 7.17 18.02
CA LEU A 144 -20.11 6.09 17.04
C LEU A 144 -20.29 4.70 17.66
N LEU A 145 -19.79 4.49 18.88
CA LEU A 145 -20.02 3.22 19.60
C LEU A 145 -21.51 2.99 19.88
N ASP A 146 -22.24 4.00 20.29
CA ASP A 146 -23.69 3.93 20.51
C ASP A 146 -24.45 3.59 19.22
N ALA A 147 -23.99 4.10 18.06
CA ALA A 147 -24.56 3.76 16.77
C ALA A 147 -24.37 2.28 16.41
N VAL A 148 -23.17 1.69 16.67
CA VAL A 148 -22.94 0.26 16.50
C VAL A 148 -23.80 -0.55 17.48
N GLU A 149 -23.90 -0.11 18.74
CA GLU A 149 -24.70 -0.78 19.75
C GLU A 149 -26.19 -0.84 19.40
N ALA A 150 -26.74 0.23 18.83
CA ALA A 150 -28.13 0.25 18.38
C ALA A 150 -28.45 -0.79 17.29
N LEU A 151 -27.46 -1.14 16.45
CA LEU A 151 -27.59 -2.18 15.40
C LEU A 151 -27.49 -3.62 15.97
N LEU A 152 -26.92 -3.78 17.15
CA LEU A 152 -26.67 -5.06 17.80
C LEU A 152 -27.25 -5.09 19.23
N PRO A 153 -28.57 -4.97 19.41
CA PRO A 153 -29.15 -5.03 20.74
C PRO A 153 -28.92 -6.40 21.38
N GLY A 154 -28.66 -6.46 22.68
CA GLY A 154 -28.46 -7.70 23.41
C GLY A 154 -27.64 -7.55 24.68
N GLN A 155 -27.27 -8.69 25.27
CA GLN A 155 -26.44 -8.73 26.49
C GLN A 155 -24.96 -8.98 26.13
N GLY A 156 -24.08 -8.59 27.02
CA GLY A 156 -22.63 -8.70 26.86
C GLY A 156 -22.01 -7.42 26.29
N SER A 157 -20.67 -7.40 26.19
CA SER A 157 -19.97 -6.25 25.60
C SER A 157 -20.30 -6.09 24.13
N LEU A 158 -20.17 -4.87 23.60
CA LEU A 158 -20.37 -4.59 22.17
C LEU A 158 -19.46 -5.45 21.30
N ALA A 159 -18.17 -5.54 21.64
CA ALA A 159 -17.20 -6.40 20.94
C ALA A 159 -17.65 -7.89 20.91
N PHE A 160 -18.21 -8.41 22.00
CA PHE A 160 -18.76 -9.77 22.02
C PHE A 160 -19.94 -9.92 21.04
N ARG A 161 -20.84 -8.94 20.97
CA ARG A 161 -21.99 -8.98 20.04
C ARG A 161 -21.57 -8.85 18.58
N VAL A 162 -20.56 -8.02 18.30
CA VAL A 162 -19.93 -7.93 16.96
C VAL A 162 -19.32 -9.28 16.59
N ALA A 163 -18.50 -9.86 17.47
CA ALA A 163 -17.91 -11.19 17.24
C ALA A 163 -18.97 -12.28 17.05
N ALA A 164 -20.09 -12.22 17.79
CA ALA A 164 -21.20 -13.16 17.63
C ALA A 164 -21.90 -13.05 16.26
N LEU A 165 -22.01 -11.85 15.67
CA LEU A 165 -22.49 -11.66 14.31
C LEU A 165 -21.46 -12.20 13.31
N GLN A 166 -20.17 -11.83 13.45
CA GLN A 166 -19.09 -12.30 12.58
C GLN A 166 -19.00 -13.83 12.57
N ASN A 167 -19.16 -14.48 13.72
CA ASN A 167 -19.15 -15.95 13.79
C ASN A 167 -20.25 -16.64 12.96
N LYS A 168 -21.38 -15.96 12.70
CA LYS A 168 -22.43 -16.48 11.80
C LYS A 168 -22.06 -16.33 10.32
N LEU A 169 -21.05 -15.51 10.02
CA LEU A 169 -20.58 -15.19 8.67
C LEU A 169 -19.26 -15.89 8.33
N VAL A 170 -18.79 -16.78 9.21
CA VAL A 170 -17.57 -17.56 8.97
C VAL A 170 -17.79 -18.51 7.80
N VAL A 171 -17.00 -18.34 6.76
CA VAL A 171 -17.02 -19.21 5.58
C VAL A 171 -16.45 -20.59 5.94
N PRO A 172 -17.19 -21.70 5.72
CA PRO A 172 -16.66 -23.03 5.91
C PRO A 172 -15.34 -23.24 5.15
N ALA A 173 -14.34 -23.86 5.77
CA ALA A 173 -13.00 -23.98 5.20
C ALA A 173 -12.99 -24.55 3.76
N VAL A 174 -13.87 -25.52 3.48
CA VAL A 174 -14.01 -26.15 2.16
C VAL A 174 -14.61 -25.22 1.08
N LYS A 175 -15.13 -24.06 1.47
CA LYS A 175 -15.77 -23.09 0.58
C LYS A 175 -14.90 -21.83 0.37
N ARG A 176 -13.87 -21.60 1.18
CA ARG A 176 -13.08 -20.35 1.17
C ARG A 176 -12.42 -20.07 -0.17
N ILE A 177 -11.84 -21.09 -0.78
CA ILE A 177 -11.22 -20.96 -2.12
C ILE A 177 -12.26 -20.49 -3.15
N ALA A 178 -13.39 -21.18 -3.24
CA ALA A 178 -14.42 -20.83 -4.21
C ALA A 178 -15.04 -19.45 -3.98
N VAL A 179 -15.19 -19.04 -2.71
CA VAL A 179 -15.69 -17.70 -2.36
C VAL A 179 -14.68 -16.63 -2.77
N PHE A 180 -13.39 -16.83 -2.48
CA PHE A 180 -12.34 -15.90 -2.85
C PHE A 180 -12.19 -15.77 -4.38
N GLU A 181 -12.10 -16.88 -5.08
CA GLU A 181 -11.98 -16.88 -6.56
C GLU A 181 -13.17 -16.19 -7.22
N ARG A 182 -14.38 -16.40 -6.69
CA ARG A 182 -15.58 -15.72 -7.21
C ARG A 182 -15.55 -14.22 -6.92
N ALA A 183 -15.06 -13.81 -5.74
CA ALA A 183 -14.86 -12.42 -5.41
C ALA A 183 -13.83 -11.77 -6.34
N LEU A 184 -12.68 -12.41 -6.54
CA LEU A 184 -11.61 -11.93 -7.42
C LEU A 184 -12.08 -11.77 -8.87
N GLN A 185 -12.85 -12.74 -9.37
CA GLN A 185 -13.45 -12.67 -10.70
C GLN A 185 -14.38 -11.46 -10.86
N GLU A 186 -15.17 -11.14 -9.84
CA GLU A 186 -16.06 -9.97 -9.87
C GLU A 186 -15.27 -8.68 -9.84
N CYS A 187 -14.27 -8.53 -8.92
CA CYS A 187 -13.40 -7.37 -8.84
C CYS A 187 -12.72 -7.14 -10.20
N ARG A 188 -12.15 -8.20 -10.81
CA ARG A 188 -11.54 -8.12 -12.15
C ARG A 188 -12.52 -7.67 -13.23
N SER A 189 -13.69 -8.28 -13.29
CA SER A 189 -14.70 -7.95 -14.32
C SER A 189 -15.12 -6.49 -14.25
N ARG A 190 -15.34 -5.96 -13.03
CA ARG A 190 -15.73 -4.56 -12.81
C ARG A 190 -14.60 -3.61 -13.13
N THR A 191 -13.37 -3.93 -12.73
CA THR A 191 -12.18 -3.11 -13.05
C THR A 191 -11.95 -3.02 -14.55
N LEU A 192 -12.07 -4.11 -15.29
CA LEU A 192 -11.90 -4.13 -16.75
C LEU A 192 -13.02 -3.40 -17.52
N ALA A 193 -14.13 -3.05 -16.88
CA ALA A 193 -15.12 -2.15 -17.46
C ALA A 193 -14.63 -0.68 -17.54
N HIS A 194 -13.61 -0.32 -16.74
CA HIS A 194 -13.05 1.03 -16.65
C HIS A 194 -11.61 1.11 -17.14
N TRP A 195 -10.80 0.08 -16.88
CA TRP A 195 -9.38 0.04 -17.25
C TRP A 195 -9.09 -1.00 -18.31
N THR A 196 -8.27 -0.62 -19.29
CA THR A 196 -7.72 -1.56 -20.26
C THR A 196 -6.36 -2.01 -19.76
N LEU A 197 -6.23 -3.30 -19.45
CA LEU A 197 -4.98 -3.94 -19.10
C LEU A 197 -4.43 -4.74 -20.28
N PRO A 198 -3.11 -5.02 -20.35
CA PRO A 198 -2.53 -5.90 -21.35
C PRO A 198 -3.21 -7.28 -21.39
N ALA A 199 -3.34 -7.87 -22.57
CA ALA A 199 -4.06 -9.14 -22.75
C ALA A 199 -3.35 -10.34 -22.12
N ASP A 200 -2.05 -10.21 -21.87
CA ASP A 200 -1.17 -11.20 -21.26
C ASP A 200 -0.94 -10.97 -19.76
N GLU A 201 -1.67 -10.00 -19.14
CA GLU A 201 -1.62 -9.86 -17.70
C GLU A 201 -2.18 -11.11 -17.00
N HIS A 202 -1.51 -11.51 -15.91
CA HIS A 202 -1.91 -12.72 -15.20
C HIS A 202 -1.60 -12.64 -13.69
N LEU A 203 -2.59 -13.03 -12.90
CA LEU A 203 -2.48 -13.19 -11.45
C LEU A 203 -2.58 -14.67 -11.09
N THR A 204 -1.48 -15.25 -10.64
CA THR A 204 -1.42 -16.64 -10.14
C THR A 204 -1.82 -16.67 -8.65
N LEU A 205 -2.73 -17.57 -8.29
CA LEU A 205 -3.13 -17.78 -6.90
C LEU A 205 -2.40 -18.97 -6.31
N GLU A 206 -1.75 -18.78 -5.16
CA GLU A 206 -1.09 -19.83 -4.39
C GLU A 206 -1.71 -19.93 -2.99
N TRP A 207 -2.32 -21.07 -2.68
CA TRP A 207 -2.91 -21.33 -1.39
C TRP A 207 -1.86 -21.95 -0.46
N THR A 208 -1.48 -21.21 0.60
CA THR A 208 -0.41 -21.59 1.52
C THR A 208 -0.79 -21.33 2.97
N ARG A 209 0.07 -21.75 3.91
CA ARG A 209 0.00 -21.38 5.32
C ARG A 209 1.23 -20.59 5.77
N ASP A 210 2.11 -20.28 4.83
CA ASP A 210 3.41 -19.67 5.11
C ASP A 210 3.36 -18.15 5.17
N VAL A 211 2.18 -17.56 4.88
CA VAL A 211 1.90 -16.12 5.01
C VAL A 211 0.82 -15.88 6.06
N GLU A 212 0.81 -14.71 6.68
CA GLU A 212 -0.14 -14.38 7.75
C GLU A 212 -1.58 -14.26 7.23
N ALA A 213 -1.79 -13.53 6.13
CA ALA A 213 -3.10 -13.36 5.50
C ALA A 213 -3.03 -13.53 3.98
N ALA A 214 -2.52 -12.53 3.28
CA ALA A 214 -2.26 -12.55 1.85
C ALA A 214 -0.96 -11.81 1.58
N TRP A 215 -0.25 -12.21 0.54
CA TRP A 215 0.99 -11.59 0.12
C TRP A 215 1.04 -11.51 -1.40
N HIS A 216 0.95 -10.31 -1.93
CA HIS A 216 1.09 -10.04 -3.36
C HIS A 216 2.57 -9.87 -3.70
N ARG A 217 2.98 -10.43 -4.82
CA ARG A 217 4.32 -10.28 -5.38
C ARG A 217 4.25 -10.02 -6.87
N TYR A 218 4.62 -8.83 -7.28
CA TYR A 218 4.76 -8.49 -8.69
C TYR A 218 6.10 -8.98 -9.22
N GLN A 219 6.07 -9.62 -10.41
CA GLN A 219 7.24 -10.29 -11.00
C GLN A 219 7.72 -9.60 -12.29
N GLY A 220 7.06 -8.51 -12.70
CA GLY A 220 7.25 -7.89 -14.00
C GLY A 220 6.55 -8.64 -15.14
N ASN A 221 6.59 -8.10 -16.33
CA ASN A 221 5.91 -8.62 -17.52
C ASN A 221 4.41 -8.87 -17.28
N TYR A 222 3.77 -7.98 -16.51
CA TYR A 222 2.35 -8.03 -16.15
C TYR A 222 1.94 -9.28 -15.35
N GLN A 223 2.90 -9.94 -14.67
CA GLN A 223 2.68 -11.17 -13.92
C GLN A 223 2.79 -10.91 -12.42
N SER A 224 1.86 -11.49 -11.66
CA SER A 224 1.92 -11.51 -10.19
C SER A 224 1.64 -12.91 -9.65
N THR A 225 2.17 -13.16 -8.45
CA THR A 225 1.73 -14.27 -7.58
C THR A 225 1.08 -13.68 -6.33
N LEU A 226 -0.10 -14.15 -6.01
CA LEU A 226 -0.81 -13.86 -4.77
C LEU A 226 -0.84 -15.10 -3.90
N GLN A 227 -0.07 -15.08 -2.83
CA GLN A 227 -0.07 -16.12 -1.80
C GLN A 227 -1.16 -15.82 -0.78
N ILE A 228 -2.00 -16.79 -0.48
CA ILE A 228 -3.18 -16.60 0.37
C ILE A 228 -3.21 -17.68 1.44
N ASN A 229 -3.31 -17.25 2.69
CA ASN A 229 -3.63 -18.14 3.78
C ASN A 229 -5.15 -18.25 3.92
N SER A 230 -5.70 -19.37 3.46
CA SER A 230 -7.16 -19.61 3.50
C SER A 230 -7.75 -19.57 4.91
N LEU A 231 -6.92 -19.70 5.96
CA LEU A 231 -7.38 -19.61 7.36
C LEU A 231 -7.53 -18.15 7.82
N ALA A 232 -6.84 -17.21 7.18
CA ALA A 232 -6.88 -15.79 7.53
C ALA A 232 -8.04 -15.03 6.87
N LEU A 233 -8.82 -15.68 5.99
CA LEU A 233 -10.00 -15.10 5.34
C LEU A 233 -11.29 -15.75 5.85
N PRO A 234 -11.65 -15.58 7.12
CA PRO A 234 -12.74 -16.32 7.72
C PRO A 234 -14.12 -15.85 7.25
N PHE A 235 -14.27 -14.61 6.79
CA PHE A 235 -15.57 -13.98 6.49
C PHE A 235 -15.75 -13.72 4.99
N VAL A 236 -17.01 -13.71 4.52
CA VAL A 236 -17.34 -13.36 3.13
C VAL A 236 -16.80 -11.97 2.76
N GLY A 237 -17.04 -10.97 3.61
CA GLY A 237 -16.58 -9.60 3.38
C GLY A 237 -15.05 -9.51 3.30
N SER A 238 -14.32 -10.17 4.21
CA SER A 238 -12.85 -10.17 4.17
C SER A 238 -12.29 -10.84 2.91
N ALA A 239 -12.96 -11.89 2.40
CA ALA A 239 -12.55 -12.51 1.15
C ALA A 239 -12.73 -11.55 -0.04
N LEU A 240 -13.83 -10.77 -0.05
CA LEU A 240 -14.07 -9.75 -1.09
C LEU A 240 -13.06 -8.61 -0.99
N ASP A 241 -12.84 -8.08 0.22
CA ASP A 241 -11.92 -6.96 0.45
C ASP A 241 -10.50 -7.32 0.01
N VAL A 242 -9.98 -8.48 0.44
CA VAL A 242 -8.64 -8.95 0.06
C VAL A 242 -8.56 -9.25 -1.44
N ALA A 243 -9.59 -9.82 -2.05
CA ALA A 243 -9.60 -10.10 -3.49
C ALA A 243 -9.48 -8.82 -4.33
N CYS A 244 -10.21 -7.75 -3.97
CA CYS A 244 -10.13 -6.48 -4.66
C CYS A 244 -8.82 -5.75 -4.33
N HIS A 245 -8.38 -5.75 -3.07
CA HIS A 245 -7.18 -5.09 -2.60
C HIS A 245 -5.90 -5.65 -3.25
N GLU A 246 -5.75 -6.97 -3.26
CA GLU A 246 -4.56 -7.62 -3.83
C GLU A 246 -4.63 -7.75 -5.35
N GLY A 247 -5.84 -7.92 -5.89
CA GLY A 247 -6.06 -8.17 -7.31
C GLY A 247 -6.43 -6.91 -8.09
N TYR A 248 -7.74 -6.65 -8.20
CA TYR A 248 -8.32 -5.65 -9.12
C TYR A 248 -9.37 -4.78 -8.41
N PRO A 249 -9.21 -3.45 -8.37
CA PRO A 249 -8.17 -2.61 -8.98
C PRO A 249 -6.92 -2.44 -8.10
N GLY A 250 -6.69 -3.34 -7.15
CA GLY A 250 -5.61 -3.28 -6.17
C GLY A 250 -4.23 -3.56 -6.74
N HIS A 251 -3.34 -4.11 -5.90
CA HIS A 251 -1.90 -4.16 -6.15
C HIS A 251 -1.52 -4.77 -7.50
N HIS A 252 -2.13 -5.90 -7.91
CA HIS A 252 -1.83 -6.48 -9.22
C HIS A 252 -2.11 -5.48 -10.37
N ALA A 253 -3.33 -4.95 -10.43
CA ALA A 253 -3.71 -4.02 -11.49
C ALA A 253 -2.91 -2.72 -11.43
N GLN A 254 -2.53 -2.24 -10.24
CA GLN A 254 -1.70 -1.04 -10.06
C GLN A 254 -0.32 -1.21 -10.66
N PHE A 255 0.36 -2.34 -10.39
CA PHE A 255 1.68 -2.63 -10.96
C PHE A 255 1.61 -2.87 -12.47
N VAL A 256 0.57 -3.55 -12.96
CA VAL A 256 0.33 -3.72 -14.40
C VAL A 256 0.15 -2.38 -15.09
N LEU A 257 -0.64 -1.46 -14.51
CA LEU A 257 -0.81 -0.10 -15.04
C LEU A 257 0.50 0.67 -15.06
N LEU A 258 1.28 0.60 -13.97
CA LEU A 258 2.55 1.29 -13.86
C LEU A 258 3.53 0.82 -14.94
N GLU A 259 3.69 -0.50 -15.09
CA GLU A 259 4.59 -1.06 -16.12
C GLU A 259 4.09 -0.79 -17.55
N ASN A 260 2.77 -0.82 -17.79
CA ASN A 260 2.19 -0.59 -19.11
C ASN A 260 2.18 0.90 -19.53
N ALA A 261 2.10 1.82 -18.56
CA ALA A 261 2.00 3.26 -18.83
C ALA A 261 3.25 3.86 -19.48
N VAL A 262 4.38 3.21 -19.26
CA VAL A 262 5.66 3.67 -19.76
C VAL A 262 6.28 2.51 -20.53
N ALA A 263 6.58 2.72 -21.82
CA ALA A 263 7.28 1.69 -22.59
C ALA A 263 8.55 1.27 -21.81
N PRO A 264 8.85 -0.03 -21.66
CA PRO A 264 9.93 -0.53 -20.79
C PRO A 264 11.30 0.15 -21.03
N ALA A 265 11.52 0.67 -22.23
CA ALA A 265 12.74 1.39 -22.61
C ALA A 265 12.83 2.84 -22.13
N THR A 266 11.76 3.39 -21.53
CA THR A 266 11.68 4.80 -21.10
C THR A 266 11.45 4.97 -19.59
N LEU A 267 11.20 3.87 -18.86
CA LEU A 267 11.21 3.87 -17.40
C LEU A 267 12.65 4.09 -16.89
N ASN A 268 12.81 5.07 -16.00
CA ASN A 268 14.07 5.17 -15.27
C ASN A 268 14.26 3.94 -14.41
N VAL A 269 15.50 3.56 -14.15
CA VAL A 269 15.80 2.33 -13.41
C VAL A 269 15.22 2.35 -11.99
N GLU A 270 15.23 3.50 -11.34
CA GLU A 270 14.67 3.70 -10.00
C GLU A 270 13.14 3.61 -9.94
N ASP A 271 12.44 3.77 -11.07
CA ASP A 271 10.98 3.64 -11.15
C ASP A 271 10.53 2.17 -11.26
N GLN A 272 11.48 1.25 -11.52
CA GLN A 272 11.25 -0.19 -11.60
C GLN A 272 11.44 -0.90 -10.26
N LEU A 273 11.78 -0.14 -9.21
CA LEU A 273 11.92 -0.62 -7.83
C LEU A 273 10.77 -0.09 -6.98
N ALA A 274 10.10 -1.00 -6.27
CA ALA A 274 9.15 -0.65 -5.22
C ALA A 274 9.71 -1.08 -3.86
N LEU A 275 9.96 -0.09 -3.00
CA LEU A 275 10.27 -0.31 -1.59
C LEU A 275 8.97 -0.36 -0.80
N LEU A 276 8.82 -1.32 0.12
CA LEU A 276 7.63 -1.42 0.96
C LEU A 276 7.47 -0.17 1.82
N ARG A 277 8.48 0.22 2.58
CA ARG A 277 8.41 1.42 3.41
C ARG A 277 8.82 2.67 2.64
N SER A 278 7.96 3.11 1.73
CA SER A 278 8.11 4.31 0.91
C SER A 278 6.80 5.09 0.79
N PRO A 279 6.83 6.39 0.46
CA PRO A 279 5.61 7.15 0.20
C PRO A 279 4.77 6.56 -0.93
N GLU A 280 5.42 6.03 -1.96
CA GLU A 280 4.79 5.40 -3.12
C GLU A 280 4.02 4.14 -2.71
N SER A 281 4.57 3.33 -1.81
CA SER A 281 3.90 2.13 -1.33
C SER A 281 2.72 2.47 -0.43
N VAL A 282 2.87 3.42 0.49
CA VAL A 282 1.75 3.91 1.32
C VAL A 282 0.63 4.48 0.46
N LEU A 283 0.94 5.17 -0.64
CA LEU A 283 -0.06 5.62 -1.61
C LEU A 283 -0.77 4.43 -2.28
N ARG A 284 -0.03 3.39 -2.69
CA ARG A 284 -0.61 2.18 -3.28
C ARG A 284 -1.53 1.45 -2.31
N GLU A 285 -1.17 1.37 -1.01
CA GLU A 285 -2.04 0.80 0.02
C GLU A 285 -3.36 1.57 0.14
N GLY A 286 -3.27 2.90 0.24
CA GLY A 286 -4.46 3.76 0.26
C GLY A 286 -5.32 3.59 -1.00
N ALA A 287 -4.68 3.47 -2.15
CA ALA A 287 -5.34 3.27 -3.44
C ALA A 287 -5.97 1.87 -3.56
N ALA A 288 -5.34 0.81 -3.03
CA ALA A 288 -5.89 -0.53 -3.02
C ALA A 288 -7.16 -0.60 -2.14
N ASN A 289 -7.11 0.00 -0.96
CA ASN A 289 -8.27 0.10 -0.07
C ASN A 289 -9.40 0.99 -0.62
N TYR A 290 -9.05 2.11 -1.27
CA TYR A 290 -10.04 2.94 -1.96
C TYR A 290 -10.64 2.22 -3.17
N GLY A 291 -9.84 1.43 -3.87
CA GLY A 291 -10.28 0.62 -5.00
C GLY A 291 -11.42 -0.33 -4.65
N VAL A 292 -11.43 -0.90 -3.44
CA VAL A 292 -12.55 -1.73 -2.95
C VAL A 292 -13.86 -0.94 -2.95
N ASP A 293 -13.83 0.31 -2.43
CA ASP A 293 -15.01 1.17 -2.39
C ASP A 293 -15.40 1.69 -3.79
N LEU A 294 -14.45 1.78 -4.71
CA LEU A 294 -14.69 2.22 -6.08
C LEU A 294 -15.33 1.13 -6.95
N VAL A 295 -14.95 -0.14 -6.73
CA VAL A 295 -15.49 -1.30 -7.47
C VAL A 295 -16.95 -1.54 -7.18
N PHE A 296 -17.42 -1.27 -5.96
CA PHE A 296 -18.78 -1.52 -5.54
C PHE A 296 -19.38 -0.29 -4.85
N THR A 297 -20.55 0.14 -5.32
CA THR A 297 -21.39 0.94 -4.43
C THR A 297 -21.85 0.09 -3.24
N PRO A 298 -22.24 0.70 -2.10
CA PRO A 298 -22.73 -0.05 -0.94
C PRO A 298 -23.87 -1.00 -1.28
N GLU A 299 -24.79 -0.59 -2.17
CA GLU A 299 -25.95 -1.38 -2.60
C GLU A 299 -25.53 -2.57 -3.50
N GLU A 300 -24.58 -2.36 -4.40
CA GLU A 300 -24.04 -3.41 -5.25
C GLU A 300 -23.26 -4.43 -4.42
N ARG A 301 -22.43 -3.98 -3.47
CA ARG A 301 -21.72 -4.86 -2.54
C ARG A 301 -22.70 -5.73 -1.74
N LEU A 302 -23.69 -5.11 -1.10
CA LEU A 302 -24.72 -5.81 -0.36
C LEU A 302 -25.44 -6.86 -1.23
N THR A 303 -25.80 -6.50 -2.46
CA THR A 303 -26.48 -7.40 -3.39
C THR A 303 -25.58 -8.57 -3.77
N PHE A 304 -24.31 -8.32 -4.09
CA PHE A 304 -23.35 -9.36 -4.46
C PHE A 304 -23.04 -10.32 -3.28
N GLU A 305 -22.84 -9.79 -2.08
CA GLU A 305 -22.67 -10.62 -0.89
C GLU A 305 -23.92 -11.47 -0.61
N ARG A 306 -25.12 -10.87 -0.65
CA ARG A 306 -26.39 -11.53 -0.36
C ARG A 306 -26.75 -12.60 -1.40
N GLU A 307 -26.61 -12.29 -2.68
CA GLU A 307 -27.14 -13.15 -3.76
C GLU A 307 -26.11 -14.14 -4.30
N VAL A 308 -24.81 -13.86 -4.10
CA VAL A 308 -23.74 -14.68 -4.68
C VAL A 308 -22.84 -15.29 -3.61
N LEU A 309 -22.20 -14.47 -2.77
CA LEU A 309 -21.12 -14.99 -1.90
C LEU A 309 -21.66 -15.77 -0.70
N LEU A 310 -22.69 -15.28 -0.02
CA LEU A 310 -23.32 -15.99 1.11
C LEU A 310 -23.91 -17.34 0.69
N PRO A 311 -24.72 -17.43 -0.41
CA PRO A 311 -25.18 -18.72 -0.91
C PRO A 311 -24.05 -19.67 -1.33
N LEU A 312 -22.99 -19.15 -1.98
CA LEU A 312 -21.82 -19.95 -2.35
C LEU A 312 -21.10 -20.52 -1.12
N ALA A 313 -21.01 -19.72 -0.05
CA ALA A 313 -20.50 -20.15 1.23
C ALA A 313 -21.41 -21.12 1.98
N GLY A 314 -22.70 -21.26 1.59
CA GLY A 314 -23.71 -22.01 2.31
C GLY A 314 -24.22 -21.30 3.57
N LEU A 315 -24.14 -19.96 3.59
CA LEU A 315 -24.58 -19.10 4.68
C LEU A 315 -25.93 -18.45 4.35
N SER A 316 -26.67 -18.00 5.39
CA SER A 316 -27.97 -17.35 5.18
C SER A 316 -27.81 -15.97 4.55
N PRO A 317 -28.47 -15.69 3.40
CA PRO A 317 -28.50 -14.36 2.79
C PRO A 317 -29.12 -13.28 3.68
N GLU A 318 -29.97 -13.65 4.64
CA GLU A 318 -30.64 -12.74 5.58
C GLU A 318 -29.66 -12.00 6.51
N LEU A 319 -28.44 -12.53 6.65
CA LEU A 319 -27.38 -11.88 7.45
C LEU A 319 -26.75 -10.67 6.75
N ALA A 320 -26.92 -10.53 5.43
CA ALA A 320 -26.22 -9.52 4.63
C ALA A 320 -26.54 -8.09 5.06
N GLU A 321 -27.81 -7.75 5.23
CA GLU A 321 -28.25 -6.39 5.56
C GLU A 321 -27.75 -5.96 6.95
N GLN A 322 -27.91 -6.84 7.95
CA GLN A 322 -27.42 -6.56 9.29
C GLN A 322 -25.89 -6.41 9.30
N ASN A 323 -25.18 -7.31 8.61
CA ASN A 323 -23.71 -7.23 8.52
C ASN A 323 -23.28 -5.93 7.83
N ALA A 324 -23.86 -5.56 6.69
CA ALA A 324 -23.52 -4.33 5.98
C ALA A 324 -23.73 -3.08 6.85
N ALA A 325 -24.86 -2.99 7.58
CA ALA A 325 -25.11 -1.90 8.47
C ALA A 325 -24.07 -1.81 9.62
N VAL A 326 -23.74 -2.94 10.22
CA VAL A 326 -22.74 -3.04 11.31
C VAL A 326 -21.35 -2.70 10.80
N GLN A 327 -20.92 -3.26 9.66
CA GLN A 327 -19.59 -2.98 9.09
C GLN A 327 -19.45 -1.50 8.69
N LYS A 328 -20.51 -0.89 8.13
CA LYS A 328 -20.51 0.55 7.84
C LYS A 328 -20.32 1.38 9.11
N ALA A 329 -20.99 1.05 10.18
CA ALA A 329 -20.87 1.77 11.46
C ALA A 329 -19.48 1.55 12.10
N ILE A 330 -18.94 0.31 12.05
CA ILE A 330 -17.57 0.02 12.52
C ILE A 330 -16.53 0.76 11.69
N GLY A 331 -16.73 0.89 10.38
CA GLY A 331 -15.83 1.63 9.50
C GLY A 331 -15.61 3.07 9.92
N LEU A 332 -16.60 3.70 10.57
CA LEU A 332 -16.48 5.07 11.14
C LEU A 332 -15.59 5.12 12.40
N LEU A 333 -15.30 3.97 13.03
CA LEU A 333 -14.37 3.87 14.16
C LEU A 333 -12.91 3.69 13.70
N SER A 334 -12.64 3.57 12.41
CA SER A 334 -11.28 3.38 11.89
C SER A 334 -10.32 4.52 12.24
N ASP A 335 -10.84 5.73 12.46
CA ASP A 335 -10.04 6.89 12.88
C ASP A 335 -9.43 6.73 14.28
N GLU A 336 -10.00 5.85 15.11
CA GLU A 336 -9.47 5.55 16.45
C GLU A 336 -8.28 4.57 16.41
N VAL A 337 -8.07 3.87 15.31
CA VAL A 337 -7.00 2.86 15.19
C VAL A 337 -5.63 3.52 15.29
N ILE A 338 -5.37 4.54 14.47
CA ILE A 338 -4.04 5.18 14.39
C ILE A 338 -3.59 5.78 15.72
N PRO A 339 -4.43 6.53 16.47
CA PRO A 339 -4.08 7.00 17.81
C PRO A 339 -3.67 5.87 18.79
N LEU A 340 -4.41 4.76 18.78
CA LEU A 340 -4.11 3.62 19.63
C LEU A 340 -2.78 2.93 19.25
N LEU A 341 -2.49 2.84 17.95
CA LEU A 341 -1.21 2.33 17.47
C LEU A 341 -0.07 3.29 17.84
N GLN A 342 -0.29 4.60 17.76
CA GLN A 342 0.68 5.60 18.20
C GLN A 342 0.96 5.47 19.70
N GLU A 343 -0.06 5.44 20.56
CA GLU A 343 0.12 5.27 22.01
C GLU A 343 0.87 3.97 22.36
N TYR A 344 0.60 2.88 21.63
CA TYR A 344 1.30 1.61 21.80
C TYR A 344 2.77 1.72 21.36
N ARG A 345 3.01 2.23 20.16
CA ARG A 345 4.34 2.29 19.55
C ARG A 345 5.27 3.25 20.31
N ASP A 346 4.71 4.33 20.86
CA ASP A 346 5.43 5.32 21.66
C ASP A 346 5.57 4.91 23.14
N GLY A 347 5.06 3.73 23.52
CA GLY A 347 5.24 3.12 24.84
C GLY A 347 4.27 3.60 25.92
N SER A 348 3.25 4.37 25.59
CA SER A 348 2.20 4.83 26.50
C SER A 348 1.20 3.72 26.84
N LEU A 349 1.01 2.75 25.94
CA LEU A 349 0.19 1.57 26.14
C LEU A 349 1.03 0.28 26.11
N SER A 350 0.74 -0.66 27.02
CA SER A 350 1.25 -2.01 26.90
C SER A 350 0.54 -2.78 25.76
N PHE A 351 1.16 -3.86 25.26
CA PHE A 351 0.54 -4.76 24.28
C PHE A 351 -0.87 -5.19 24.68
N ASN A 352 -1.05 -5.66 25.90
CA ASN A 352 -2.36 -6.12 26.41
C ASN A 352 -3.37 -4.97 26.50
N SER A 353 -2.96 -3.78 26.92
CA SER A 353 -3.85 -2.61 26.99
C SER A 353 -4.25 -2.13 25.60
N ALA A 354 -3.31 -2.10 24.65
CA ALA A 354 -3.58 -1.76 23.27
C ALA A 354 -4.53 -2.76 22.59
N THR A 355 -4.28 -4.08 22.77
CA THR A 355 -5.18 -5.15 22.30
C THR A 355 -6.60 -4.93 22.83
N PHE A 356 -6.74 -4.71 24.15
CA PHE A 356 -8.03 -4.50 24.77
C PHE A 356 -8.78 -3.26 24.24
N ARG A 357 -8.06 -2.15 24.06
CA ARG A 357 -8.65 -0.92 23.55
C ARG A 357 -9.02 -1.01 22.07
N LEU A 358 -8.14 -1.57 21.22
CA LEU A 358 -8.40 -1.79 19.80
C LEU A 358 -9.66 -2.65 19.59
N GLU A 359 -9.83 -3.72 20.39
CA GLU A 359 -11.01 -4.57 20.33
C GLU A 359 -12.30 -3.82 20.70
N ARG A 360 -12.24 -2.97 21.73
CA ARG A 360 -13.45 -2.36 22.33
C ARG A 360 -13.77 -0.95 21.83
N GLU A 361 -12.76 -0.18 21.50
CA GLU A 361 -12.90 1.22 21.09
C GLU A 361 -12.92 1.38 19.57
N ALA A 362 -12.21 0.49 18.84
CA ALA A 362 -12.16 0.51 17.39
C ALA A 362 -12.77 -0.73 16.72
N MET A 363 -13.32 -1.68 17.50
CA MET A 363 -13.93 -2.93 17.00
C MET A 363 -13.00 -3.76 16.11
N VAL A 364 -11.68 -3.68 16.31
CA VAL A 364 -10.68 -4.44 15.55
C VAL A 364 -10.83 -5.92 15.89
N SER A 365 -11.03 -6.76 14.88
CA SER A 365 -11.26 -8.21 15.05
C SER A 365 -10.00 -9.01 15.39
N SER A 366 -8.82 -8.53 15.00
CA SER A 366 -7.53 -9.21 15.21
C SER A 366 -6.48 -8.24 15.76
N PRO A 367 -6.69 -7.65 16.95
CA PRO A 367 -5.85 -6.57 17.44
C PRO A 367 -4.41 -7.00 17.73
N SER A 368 -4.18 -8.25 18.17
CA SER A 368 -2.82 -8.77 18.40
C SER A 368 -2.01 -8.84 17.11
N ALA A 369 -2.60 -9.37 16.03
CA ALA A 369 -1.94 -9.42 14.72
C ALA A 369 -1.64 -8.02 14.17
N LEU A 370 -2.54 -7.05 14.39
CA LEU A 370 -2.29 -5.66 14.01
C LEU A 370 -1.12 -5.04 14.79
N LEU A 371 -1.00 -5.32 16.09
CA LEU A 371 0.12 -4.83 16.91
C LEU A 371 1.45 -5.48 16.49
N GLU A 372 1.46 -6.78 16.20
CA GLU A 372 2.63 -7.49 15.67
C GLU A 372 3.05 -6.92 14.30
N TYR A 373 2.09 -6.59 13.44
CA TYR A 373 2.33 -5.90 12.17
C TYR A 373 2.98 -4.53 12.38
N VAL A 374 2.47 -3.73 13.32
CA VAL A 374 3.05 -2.42 13.66
C VAL A 374 4.42 -2.55 14.31
N ASP A 375 4.67 -3.59 15.10
CA ASP A 375 6.01 -3.87 15.63
C ASP A 375 7.02 -4.14 14.51
N LYS A 376 6.59 -4.79 13.43
CA LYS A 376 7.43 -5.13 12.28
C LYS A 376 7.62 -3.96 11.31
N PHE A 377 6.54 -3.26 10.96
CA PHE A 377 6.52 -2.28 9.87
C PHE A 377 6.32 -0.82 10.33
N GLY A 378 6.23 -0.58 11.65
CA GLY A 378 6.13 0.76 12.20
C GLY A 378 4.88 1.53 11.74
N ALA A 379 5.08 2.77 11.34
CA ALA A 379 4.03 3.66 10.91
C ALA A 379 3.48 3.34 9.48
N TYR A 380 3.93 2.27 8.81
CA TYR A 380 3.41 1.87 7.51
C TYR A 380 1.89 1.67 7.50
N SER A 381 1.33 1.28 8.66
CA SER A 381 -0.12 1.12 8.86
C SER A 381 -0.97 2.35 8.51
N VAL A 382 -0.37 3.56 8.43
CA VAL A 382 -1.09 4.78 7.98
C VAL A 382 -1.57 4.68 6.52
N GLY A 383 -1.00 3.79 5.73
CA GLY A 383 -1.42 3.53 4.35
C GLY A 383 -2.86 3.06 4.26
N TYR A 384 -3.26 2.18 5.17
CA TYR A 384 -4.59 1.56 5.14
C TYR A 384 -5.74 2.51 5.52
N THR A 385 -5.46 3.58 6.25
CA THR A 385 -6.46 4.52 6.76
C THR A 385 -6.19 5.94 6.27
N VAL A 386 -5.10 6.58 6.73
CA VAL A 386 -4.83 7.99 6.45
C VAL A 386 -4.58 8.24 4.96
N ALA A 387 -3.78 7.39 4.28
CA ALA A 387 -3.54 7.55 2.85
C ALA A 387 -4.81 7.29 2.03
N LYS A 388 -5.64 6.29 2.41
CA LYS A 388 -6.95 6.08 1.82
C LYS A 388 -7.81 7.34 1.92
N GLN A 389 -7.92 7.94 3.11
CA GLN A 389 -8.73 9.13 3.33
C GLN A 389 -8.22 10.31 2.50
N ARG A 390 -6.88 10.53 2.43
CA ARG A 390 -6.29 11.58 1.59
C ARG A 390 -6.64 11.41 0.12
N LEU A 391 -6.59 10.18 -0.37
CA LEU A 391 -6.95 9.86 -1.75
C LEU A 391 -8.45 10.09 -1.99
N GLN A 392 -9.32 9.70 -1.07
CA GLN A 392 -10.75 9.95 -1.13
C GLN A 392 -11.04 11.46 -1.22
N ASP A 393 -10.42 12.27 -0.35
CA ASP A 393 -10.57 13.72 -0.33
C ASP A 393 -10.07 14.35 -1.64
N TYR A 394 -8.91 13.87 -2.14
CA TYR A 394 -8.34 14.32 -3.41
C TYR A 394 -9.27 14.05 -4.60
N ILE A 395 -9.89 12.88 -4.65
CA ILE A 395 -10.84 12.50 -5.69
C ILE A 395 -12.16 13.25 -5.53
N ALA A 396 -12.69 13.35 -4.31
CA ALA A 396 -13.93 14.07 -4.01
C ALA A 396 -13.86 15.57 -4.38
N ALA A 397 -12.69 16.20 -4.19
CA ALA A 397 -12.45 17.58 -4.63
C ALA A 397 -12.46 17.78 -6.16
N ARG A 398 -12.52 16.70 -6.95
CA ARG A 398 -12.56 16.67 -8.42
C ARG A 398 -13.81 15.98 -8.94
N ALA A 399 -14.95 16.27 -8.33
CA ALA A 399 -16.24 15.58 -8.57
C ALA A 399 -16.74 15.62 -10.04
N ASP A 400 -16.22 16.53 -10.86
CA ASP A 400 -16.56 16.62 -12.30
C ASP A 400 -15.77 15.62 -13.18
N ALA A 401 -14.77 14.92 -12.62
CA ALA A 401 -13.94 13.96 -13.34
C ALA A 401 -14.27 12.51 -12.91
N ASP A 402 -14.03 11.57 -13.82
CA ASP A 402 -14.19 10.14 -13.53
C ASP A 402 -13.21 9.69 -12.45
N PRO A 403 -13.68 9.15 -11.30
CA PRO A 403 -12.82 8.71 -10.22
C PRO A 403 -11.87 7.57 -10.63
N TRP A 404 -12.24 6.72 -11.58
CA TRP A 404 -11.38 5.66 -12.12
C TRP A 404 -10.19 6.24 -12.88
N GLU A 405 -10.43 7.29 -13.68
CA GLU A 405 -9.37 7.96 -14.43
C GLU A 405 -8.45 8.78 -13.51
N ILE A 406 -9.02 9.40 -12.46
CA ILE A 406 -8.19 10.08 -11.44
C ILE A 406 -7.30 9.06 -10.74
N LEU A 407 -7.86 7.93 -10.27
CA LEU A 407 -7.10 6.88 -9.59
C LEU A 407 -6.00 6.33 -10.49
N ARG A 408 -6.33 6.00 -11.75
CA ARG A 408 -5.35 5.53 -12.73
C ARG A 408 -4.18 6.50 -12.89
N ARG A 409 -4.46 7.79 -13.04
CA ARG A 409 -3.45 8.83 -13.18
C ARG A 409 -2.56 8.94 -11.95
N VAL A 410 -3.15 8.97 -10.75
CA VAL A 410 -2.42 9.02 -9.47
C VAL A 410 -1.44 7.85 -9.34
N LEU A 411 -1.87 6.65 -9.73
CA LEU A 411 -1.04 5.44 -9.67
C LEU A 411 0.10 5.47 -10.70
N VAL A 412 -0.19 5.87 -11.93
CA VAL A 412 0.81 5.93 -13.02
C VAL A 412 1.83 7.05 -12.80
N GLU A 413 1.37 8.22 -12.38
CA GLU A 413 2.25 9.37 -12.11
C GLU A 413 2.95 9.26 -10.75
N THR A 414 2.48 8.35 -9.89
CA THR A 414 2.96 8.16 -8.51
C THR A 414 2.98 9.49 -7.74
N ASP A 415 1.83 10.18 -7.76
CA ASP A 415 1.66 11.51 -7.18
C ASP A 415 1.56 11.45 -5.64
N VAL A 416 2.72 11.27 -4.99
CA VAL A 416 2.82 11.22 -3.52
C VAL A 416 2.58 12.57 -2.85
N ALA A 417 2.50 13.67 -3.59
CA ALA A 417 2.23 15.00 -3.04
C ALA A 417 0.83 15.06 -2.39
N LEU A 418 -0.12 14.25 -2.87
CA LEU A 418 -1.45 14.18 -2.28
C LEU A 418 -1.47 13.63 -0.85
N LEU A 419 -0.41 12.92 -0.41
CA LEU A 419 -0.28 12.43 0.97
C LEU A 419 0.02 13.56 1.96
N GLN A 420 0.49 14.72 1.48
CA GLN A 420 0.74 15.89 2.32
C GLN A 420 -0.58 16.62 2.60
N THR A 421 -0.80 17.06 3.84
CA THR A 421 -1.82 18.08 4.10
C THR A 421 -1.34 19.38 3.49
N GLU A 422 -2.18 20.09 2.75
CA GLU A 422 -1.93 21.51 2.54
C GLU A 422 -1.84 22.14 3.94
N SER A 423 -0.69 22.69 4.26
CA SER A 423 -0.55 23.52 5.46
C SER A 423 -1.54 24.68 5.31
N THR A 424 -2.53 24.73 6.17
CA THR A 424 -3.48 25.87 6.28
C THR A 424 -2.76 27.17 6.67
N ASP A 425 -1.44 27.12 6.87
CA ASP A 425 -0.57 28.23 7.24
C ASP A 425 0.29 28.78 6.09
N ASN A 426 -0.20 28.75 4.85
CA ASN A 426 0.41 29.56 3.80
C ASN A 426 -0.34 30.88 3.60
N PRO A 427 0.10 32.01 4.20
CA PRO A 427 -0.55 33.33 4.08
C PRO A 427 -0.39 33.98 2.69
N ALA A 428 0.01 33.25 1.64
CA ALA A 428 0.35 33.78 0.33
C ALA A 428 -0.75 33.65 -0.72
N LYS A 429 -2.00 33.33 -0.36
CA LYS A 429 -3.17 33.47 -1.25
C LYS A 429 -4.18 34.45 -0.67
N THR A 430 -3.78 35.69 -0.55
CA THR A 430 -4.76 36.82 -0.53
C THR A 430 -5.30 36.95 -1.96
N PRO A 431 -6.61 36.94 -2.19
CA PRO A 431 -7.14 37.25 -3.51
C PRO A 431 -6.75 38.72 -3.82
N ALA A 432 -6.01 38.91 -4.90
CA ALA A 432 -5.73 40.25 -5.43
C ALA A 432 -7.06 40.94 -5.72
N ASP A 433 -7.16 42.16 -5.21
CA ASP A 433 -8.19 43.17 -5.41
C ASP A 433 -9.00 43.04 -6.71
N ALA A 434 -10.29 42.81 -6.56
CA ALA A 434 -11.26 43.19 -7.55
C ALA A 434 -11.30 44.75 -7.58
N GLY A 435 -10.50 45.35 -8.46
CA GLY A 435 -10.50 46.77 -8.70
C GLY A 435 -11.87 47.24 -9.12
N THR A 436 -12.48 48.02 -8.25
CA THR A 436 -13.53 48.97 -8.59
C THR A 436 -12.91 50.07 -9.45
N THR A 437 -13.42 50.28 -10.61
CA THR A 437 -13.25 51.52 -11.36
C THR A 437 -14.58 51.98 -11.91
N PRO A 438 -14.78 53.30 -12.04
CA PRO A 438 -16.00 54.06 -11.79
C PRO A 438 -17.06 53.99 -12.86
#